data_0a97f4057c898c3390859410c0e725cb
#
_entry.id   0a97f4057c898c3390859410c0e725cb
#
_cell.length_a   1.000
_cell.length_b   1.000
_cell.length_c   1.000
_cell.angle_alpha   90.00
_cell.angle_beta   90.00
_cell.angle_gamma   90.00
#
_symmetry.space_group_name_H-M   'P 1'
#
loop_
_entity.id
_entity.type
_entity.pdbx_description
1 polymer ?
#
loop_
_entity_poly.entity_id
_entity_poly.type
_entity_poly.pdbx_seq_one_letter_code
_entity_poly.pdbx_strand_id
1 'polypeptide(L)'
;LHRVDRRQRQMCIRDSLCTLKEPHEYTPNWKSWSLGSLPMIPPRFGIKLIGHDPGIEKQFHIIEQLMQNADEIINCGDAGQEGELIQRWVMQKAGARCPVRRLWISSLTEEAIREGFSKLKDQSDFQSLYEAGLSRAIGDWLLGMNATRLYTIKYGQNKQVLSIGRVQTPTLALIVNRQLEIANFQPKQYWELKTNYRDTTFSALIRKSDEEIAAEEEKNGGKKKIDNPGIDPIANREEGEALVQRIKDLPFVVTSVGKKDGKEYAPRLFDLTSLQ
;
A
#
# COMPACT_ATOMS: atom_id res chain seq x y z
N LEU A 1 -26.19 1.91 -2.76
CA LEU A 1 -24.79 2.08 -2.38
C LEU A 1 -23.84 1.25 -3.27
N HIS A 2 -24.06 -0.07 -3.46
CA HIS A 2 -23.24 -0.92 -4.34
C HIS A 2 -23.24 -0.48 -5.82
N ARG A 3 -24.30 0.13 -6.29
CA ARG A 3 -24.41 0.57 -7.69
C ARG A 3 -23.62 1.86 -7.95
N VAL A 4 -23.52 2.74 -6.95
CA VAL A 4 -22.71 3.97 -7.03
C VAL A 4 -21.22 3.62 -6.97
N ASP A 5 -20.83 2.73 -6.06
CA ASP A 5 -19.43 2.30 -5.90
C ASP A 5 -18.88 1.59 -7.16
N ARG A 6 -19.66 0.72 -7.82
CA ARG A 6 -19.25 0.12 -9.09
C ARG A 6 -19.10 1.13 -10.24
N ARG A 7 -19.98 2.14 -10.30
CA ARG A 7 -19.85 3.22 -11.29
C ARG A 7 -18.64 4.11 -10.99
N GLN A 8 -18.40 4.42 -9.72
CA GLN A 8 -17.25 5.21 -9.30
C GLN A 8 -15.94 4.49 -9.56
N ARG A 9 -15.83 3.19 -9.30
CA ARG A 9 -14.66 2.38 -9.66
C ARG A 9 -14.45 2.29 -11.18
N GLN A 10 -15.52 2.16 -11.96
CA GLN A 10 -15.42 2.19 -13.43
C GLN A 10 -15.04 3.58 -13.95
N MET A 11 -15.48 4.65 -13.30
CA MET A 11 -15.07 6.02 -13.64
C MET A 11 -13.61 6.26 -13.33
N CYS A 12 -13.10 5.84 -12.15
CA CYS A 12 -11.67 5.93 -11.81
C CYS A 12 -10.77 5.17 -12.80
N ILE A 13 -11.20 4.02 -13.29
CA ILE A 13 -10.48 3.26 -14.34
C ILE A 13 -10.58 3.94 -15.71
N ARG A 14 -11.67 4.67 -15.99
CA ARG A 14 -11.89 5.41 -17.24
C ARG A 14 -11.35 6.83 -17.23
N ASP A 15 -11.03 7.38 -16.07
CA ASP A 15 -10.55 8.76 -15.93
C ASP A 15 -9.11 8.97 -16.41
N SER A 16 -8.35 7.90 -16.57
CA SER A 16 -7.07 7.96 -17.25
C SER A 16 -7.27 7.95 -18.76
N LEU A 17 -7.37 9.13 -19.37
CA LEU A 17 -7.40 9.25 -20.83
C LEU A 17 -6.02 9.01 -21.45
N CYS A 18 -4.96 9.19 -20.70
CA CYS A 18 -3.59 9.08 -21.16
C CYS A 18 -2.80 8.02 -20.39
N THR A 19 -1.83 7.39 -21.05
CA THR A 19 -0.88 6.45 -20.48
C THR A 19 0.50 6.63 -21.10
N LEU A 20 1.53 6.01 -20.52
CA LEU A 20 2.83 5.93 -21.16
C LEU A 20 2.76 5.06 -22.42
N LYS A 21 3.59 5.38 -23.40
CA LYS A 21 3.70 4.61 -24.64
C LYS A 21 4.12 3.17 -24.38
N GLU A 22 3.67 2.25 -25.23
CA GLU A 22 4.08 0.85 -25.22
C GLU A 22 5.51 0.69 -25.72
N PRO A 23 6.23 -0.39 -25.34
CA PRO A 23 7.60 -0.60 -25.77
C PRO A 23 7.82 -0.50 -27.28
N HIS A 24 6.93 -1.08 -28.08
CA HIS A 24 7.05 -1.07 -29.54
C HIS A 24 6.86 0.31 -30.18
N GLU A 25 6.25 1.26 -29.48
CA GLU A 25 6.07 2.65 -29.94
C GLU A 25 7.35 3.50 -29.77
N TYR A 26 8.33 3.01 -29.00
CA TYR A 26 9.67 3.62 -28.92
C TYR A 26 10.62 2.99 -29.94
N THR A 27 10.60 1.67 -30.05
CA THR A 27 11.47 0.91 -30.94
C THR A 27 10.77 -0.35 -31.45
N PRO A 28 10.65 -0.58 -32.77
CA PRO A 28 10.00 -1.75 -33.34
C PRO A 28 10.55 -3.07 -32.79
N ASN A 29 11.85 -3.15 -32.49
CA ASN A 29 12.50 -4.33 -31.95
C ASN A 29 11.94 -4.75 -30.57
N TRP A 30 11.34 -3.83 -29.83
CA TRP A 30 10.72 -4.14 -28.54
C TRP A 30 9.32 -4.74 -28.68
N LYS A 31 8.83 -4.98 -29.90
CA LYS A 31 7.57 -5.69 -30.14
C LYS A 31 7.70 -7.17 -29.78
N SER A 32 8.79 -7.81 -30.17
CA SER A 32 9.05 -9.20 -29.83
C SER A 32 9.67 -9.36 -28.46
N TRP A 33 9.30 -10.45 -27.77
CA TRP A 33 9.85 -10.75 -26.46
C TRP A 33 11.10 -11.61 -26.61
N SER A 34 12.26 -11.00 -26.37
CA SER A 34 13.57 -11.67 -26.39
C SER A 34 14.47 -11.13 -25.31
N LEU A 35 15.39 -11.93 -24.82
CA LEU A 35 16.38 -11.50 -23.83
C LEU A 35 17.31 -10.39 -24.40
N GLY A 36 17.61 -10.44 -25.69
CA GLY A 36 18.43 -9.44 -26.35
C GLY A 36 17.79 -8.05 -26.48
N SER A 37 16.47 -7.94 -26.25
CA SER A 37 15.76 -6.65 -26.22
C SER A 37 15.74 -6.00 -24.83
N LEU A 38 16.28 -6.65 -23.81
CA LEU A 38 16.34 -6.16 -22.44
C LEU A 38 17.73 -5.59 -22.11
N PRO A 39 17.82 -4.56 -21.28
CA PRO A 39 16.73 -3.78 -20.70
C PRO A 39 16.10 -2.78 -21.68
N MET A 40 14.77 -2.63 -21.61
CA MET A 40 14.06 -1.60 -22.37
C MET A 40 14.05 -0.30 -21.55
N ILE A 41 14.84 0.65 -21.95
CA ILE A 41 14.98 1.96 -21.30
C ILE A 41 14.82 3.03 -22.39
N PRO A 42 13.62 3.63 -22.53
CA PRO A 42 13.42 4.72 -23.47
C PRO A 42 14.29 5.94 -23.11
N PRO A 43 14.91 6.60 -24.07
CA PRO A 43 15.69 7.81 -23.80
C PRO A 43 14.81 8.97 -23.28
N ARG A 44 13.54 8.96 -23.66
CA ARG A 44 12.52 9.90 -23.20
C ARG A 44 11.17 9.20 -23.17
N PHE A 45 10.47 9.29 -22.05
CA PHE A 45 9.11 8.76 -21.93
C PHE A 45 8.10 9.66 -22.65
N GLY A 46 7.21 9.05 -23.40
CA GLY A 46 6.11 9.72 -24.09
C GLY A 46 4.77 9.24 -23.58
N ILE A 47 3.77 10.08 -23.72
CA ILE A 47 2.38 9.77 -23.40
C ILE A 47 1.55 9.53 -24.66
N LYS A 48 0.54 8.67 -24.54
CA LYS A 48 -0.45 8.41 -25.57
C LYS A 48 -1.85 8.35 -24.95
N LEU A 49 -2.88 8.47 -25.79
CA LEU A 49 -4.23 8.11 -25.38
C LEU A 49 -4.30 6.61 -25.13
N ILE A 50 -5.12 6.21 -24.18
CA ILE A 50 -5.42 4.80 -23.94
C ILE A 50 -6.18 4.30 -25.17
N GLY A 51 -5.53 3.40 -25.93
CA GLY A 51 -6.04 2.95 -27.23
C GLY A 51 -7.22 2.00 -27.15
N HIS A 52 -7.99 1.94 -28.27
CA HIS A 52 -9.07 1.00 -28.56
C HIS A 52 -10.45 1.27 -27.91
N ASP A 53 -10.66 2.40 -27.24
CA ASP A 53 -12.00 2.82 -26.85
C ASP A 53 -12.38 4.11 -27.59
N PRO A 54 -13.31 4.04 -28.58
CA PRO A 54 -13.78 5.23 -29.31
C PRO A 54 -14.39 6.29 -28.40
N GLY A 55 -14.86 5.89 -27.21
CA GLY A 55 -15.37 6.81 -26.20
C GLY A 55 -14.26 7.67 -25.60
N ILE A 56 -13.08 7.12 -25.38
CA ILE A 56 -11.91 7.87 -24.88
C ILE A 56 -11.45 8.89 -25.91
N GLU A 57 -11.31 8.49 -27.16
CA GLU A 57 -10.92 9.41 -28.24
C GLU A 57 -11.92 10.55 -28.41
N LYS A 58 -13.22 10.24 -28.43
CA LYS A 58 -14.29 11.22 -28.54
C LYS A 58 -14.24 12.20 -27.35
N GLN A 59 -14.11 11.68 -26.13
CA GLN A 59 -14.05 12.52 -24.93
C GLN A 59 -12.79 13.40 -24.93
N PHE A 60 -11.65 12.84 -25.34
CA PHE A 60 -10.41 13.60 -25.42
C PHE A 60 -10.52 14.74 -26.44
N HIS A 61 -11.08 14.51 -27.62
CA HIS A 61 -11.26 15.59 -28.62
C HIS A 61 -12.16 16.72 -28.12
N ILE A 62 -13.21 16.41 -27.35
CA ILE A 62 -14.04 17.45 -26.73
C ILE A 62 -13.20 18.27 -25.75
N ILE A 63 -12.42 17.62 -24.88
CA ILE A 63 -11.55 18.26 -23.91
C ILE A 63 -10.49 19.12 -24.61
N GLU A 64 -9.86 18.58 -25.64
CA GLU A 64 -8.84 19.28 -26.44
C GLU A 64 -9.40 20.57 -27.04
N GLN A 65 -10.58 20.52 -27.69
CA GLN A 65 -11.24 21.69 -28.23
C GLN A 65 -11.58 22.74 -27.17
N LEU A 66 -12.07 22.29 -26.01
CA LEU A 66 -12.37 23.20 -24.90
C LEU A 66 -11.11 23.87 -24.35
N MET A 67 -10.03 23.09 -24.14
CA MET A 67 -8.75 23.61 -23.61
C MET A 67 -8.05 24.56 -24.58
N GLN A 68 -8.17 24.35 -25.88
CA GLN A 68 -7.59 25.24 -26.88
C GLN A 68 -8.29 26.60 -26.96
N ASN A 69 -9.55 26.69 -26.57
CA ASN A 69 -10.37 27.91 -26.58
C ASN A 69 -10.61 28.49 -25.19
N ALA A 70 -10.02 27.95 -24.15
CA ALA A 70 -10.18 28.41 -22.77
C ALA A 70 -9.23 29.58 -22.46
N ASP A 71 -9.72 30.56 -21.73
CA ASP A 71 -8.91 31.65 -21.18
C ASP A 71 -8.15 31.20 -19.92
N GLU A 72 -8.72 30.27 -19.16
CA GLU A 72 -8.15 29.69 -17.94
C GLU A 72 -8.66 28.24 -17.76
N ILE A 73 -7.83 27.36 -17.23
CA ILE A 73 -8.19 26.00 -16.84
C ILE A 73 -8.14 25.88 -15.31
N ILE A 74 -9.21 25.33 -14.74
CA ILE A 74 -9.21 24.96 -13.32
C ILE A 74 -9.07 23.44 -13.23
N ASN A 75 -7.90 22.99 -12.74
CA ASN A 75 -7.63 21.59 -12.50
C ASN A 75 -8.33 21.13 -11.21
N CYS A 76 -9.40 20.36 -11.36
CA CYS A 76 -10.21 19.82 -10.28
C CYS A 76 -9.96 18.32 -10.04
N GLY A 77 -8.85 17.77 -10.50
CA GLY A 77 -8.49 16.36 -10.25
C GLY A 77 -8.32 16.06 -8.76
N ASP A 78 -8.32 14.77 -8.41
CA ASP A 78 -8.19 14.34 -7.03
C ASP A 78 -6.95 14.92 -6.36
N ALA A 79 -7.05 15.19 -5.06
CA ALA A 79 -5.97 15.72 -4.26
C ALA A 79 -4.94 14.65 -3.95
N GLY A 80 -4.03 14.38 -4.88
CA GLY A 80 -3.00 13.34 -4.77
C GLY A 80 -2.08 13.27 -5.98
N GLN A 81 -1.01 12.47 -5.86
CA GLN A 81 -0.01 12.29 -6.93
C GLN A 81 -0.63 11.79 -8.24
N GLU A 82 -1.56 10.86 -8.14
CA GLU A 82 -2.18 10.21 -9.30
C GLU A 82 -3.15 11.16 -10.01
N GLY A 83 -4.00 11.86 -9.25
CA GLY A 83 -4.89 12.87 -9.80
C GLY A 83 -4.15 14.02 -10.48
N GLU A 84 -3.03 14.47 -9.89
CA GLU A 84 -2.19 15.50 -10.48
C GLU A 84 -1.54 15.00 -11.80
N LEU A 85 -1.02 13.79 -11.81
CA LEU A 85 -0.40 13.18 -12.99
C LEU A 85 -1.40 13.04 -14.15
N ILE A 86 -2.58 12.48 -13.88
CA ILE A 86 -3.64 12.26 -14.88
C ILE A 86 -4.03 13.57 -15.55
N GLN A 87 -4.32 14.58 -14.74
CA GLN A 87 -4.78 15.86 -15.28
C GLN A 87 -3.69 16.56 -16.11
N ARG A 88 -2.44 16.55 -15.64
CA ARG A 88 -1.35 17.18 -16.39
C ARG A 88 -1.03 16.45 -17.70
N TRP A 89 -1.15 15.15 -17.74
CA TRP A 89 -0.98 14.39 -18.99
C TRP A 89 -2.05 14.75 -20.01
N VAL A 90 -3.31 14.93 -19.56
CA VAL A 90 -4.40 15.35 -20.45
C VAL A 90 -4.14 16.76 -20.98
N MET A 91 -3.80 17.71 -20.12
CA MET A 91 -3.47 19.09 -20.53
C MET A 91 -2.27 19.15 -21.47
N GLN A 92 -1.22 18.37 -21.18
CA GLN A 92 -0.05 18.28 -22.04
C GLN A 92 -0.39 17.68 -23.41
N LYS A 93 -1.20 16.63 -23.45
CA LYS A 93 -1.61 15.96 -24.68
C LYS A 93 -2.55 16.84 -25.52
N ALA A 94 -3.43 17.58 -24.89
CA ALA A 94 -4.32 18.56 -25.51
C ALA A 94 -3.62 19.84 -25.98
N GLY A 95 -2.34 20.05 -25.58
CA GLY A 95 -1.59 21.26 -25.95
C GLY A 95 -2.13 22.53 -25.30
N ALA A 96 -2.67 22.44 -24.08
CA ALA A 96 -3.17 23.57 -23.32
C ALA A 96 -2.09 24.66 -23.13
N ARG A 97 -2.42 25.93 -23.39
CA ARG A 97 -1.49 27.08 -23.32
C ARG A 97 -1.92 28.18 -22.35
N CYS A 98 -3.17 28.15 -21.92
CA CYS A 98 -3.72 29.13 -20.99
C CYS A 98 -3.23 28.86 -19.54
N PRO A 99 -3.36 29.86 -18.64
CA PRO A 99 -3.06 29.69 -17.22
C PRO A 99 -3.89 28.57 -16.60
N VAL A 100 -3.29 27.86 -15.65
CA VAL A 100 -3.93 26.74 -14.96
C VAL A 100 -3.93 27.00 -13.45
N ARG A 101 -5.12 26.97 -12.86
CA ARG A 101 -5.33 27.06 -11.41
C ARG A 101 -5.69 25.68 -10.85
N ARG A 102 -5.38 25.43 -9.60
CA ARG A 102 -5.59 24.16 -8.92
C ARG A 102 -6.62 24.28 -7.81
N LEU A 103 -7.72 23.56 -7.94
CA LEU A 103 -8.64 23.30 -6.85
C LEU A 103 -8.09 22.13 -6.00
N TRP A 104 -7.76 22.40 -4.74
CA TRP A 104 -7.23 21.39 -3.82
C TRP A 104 -8.16 21.21 -2.64
N ILE A 105 -8.98 20.17 -2.67
CA ILE A 105 -9.95 19.84 -1.62
C ILE A 105 -9.88 18.34 -1.30
N SER A 106 -10.09 17.99 -0.04
CA SER A 106 -10.17 16.61 0.45
C SER A 106 -11.59 16.16 0.77
N SER A 107 -12.56 17.05 0.64
CA SER A 107 -13.98 16.79 0.89
C SER A 107 -14.82 17.33 -0.26
N LEU A 108 -15.90 16.64 -0.61
CA LEU A 108 -16.84 17.01 -1.65
C LEU A 108 -18.15 17.61 -1.08
N THR A 109 -18.11 18.15 0.15
CA THR A 109 -19.23 18.92 0.68
C THR A 109 -19.35 20.26 -0.04
N GLU A 110 -20.56 20.79 -0.13
CA GLU A 110 -20.80 22.06 -0.81
C GLU A 110 -19.95 23.21 -0.24
N GLU A 111 -19.80 23.25 1.09
CA GLU A 111 -18.97 24.23 1.79
C GLU A 111 -17.49 24.12 1.38
N ALA A 112 -16.93 22.88 1.39
CA ALA A 112 -15.54 22.65 1.00
C ALA A 112 -15.28 23.02 -0.47
N ILE A 113 -16.24 22.75 -1.36
CA ILE A 113 -16.15 23.11 -2.77
C ILE A 113 -16.16 24.64 -2.92
N ARG A 114 -17.10 25.34 -2.30
CA ARG A 114 -17.18 26.82 -2.37
C ARG A 114 -15.93 27.48 -1.80
N GLU A 115 -15.46 27.02 -0.65
CA GLU A 115 -14.22 27.51 -0.05
C GLU A 115 -13.02 27.22 -0.97
N GLY A 116 -12.90 26.02 -1.53
CA GLY A 116 -11.83 25.65 -2.44
C GLY A 116 -11.77 26.54 -3.68
N PHE A 117 -12.92 26.85 -4.31
CA PHE A 117 -12.98 27.76 -5.44
C PHE A 117 -12.62 29.21 -5.08
N SER A 118 -12.87 29.65 -3.85
CA SER A 118 -12.43 30.97 -3.37
C SER A 118 -10.92 31.04 -3.10
N LYS A 119 -10.24 29.88 -2.95
CA LYS A 119 -8.81 29.75 -2.58
C LYS A 119 -8.04 28.92 -3.60
N LEU A 120 -8.31 29.11 -4.89
CA LEU A 120 -7.57 28.40 -5.94
C LEU A 120 -6.08 28.69 -5.84
N LYS A 121 -5.28 27.64 -5.95
CA LYS A 121 -3.81 27.67 -5.90
C LYS A 121 -3.21 27.74 -7.29
N ASP A 122 -1.96 28.14 -7.39
CA ASP A 122 -1.22 28.05 -8.63
C ASP A 122 -0.82 26.59 -8.91
N GLN A 123 -0.83 26.20 -10.18
CA GLN A 123 -0.43 24.83 -10.55
C GLN A 123 1.05 24.57 -10.27
N SER A 124 1.89 25.58 -10.27
CA SER A 124 3.33 25.47 -9.98
C SER A 124 3.61 24.99 -8.56
N ASP A 125 2.73 25.29 -7.60
CA ASP A 125 2.85 24.81 -6.20
C ASP A 125 2.84 23.27 -6.10
N PHE A 126 2.33 22.61 -7.13
CA PHE A 126 2.20 21.15 -7.19
C PHE A 126 3.21 20.48 -8.12
N GLN A 127 4.29 21.19 -8.51
CA GLN A 127 5.27 20.65 -9.44
C GLN A 127 5.98 19.42 -8.88
N SER A 128 6.42 19.46 -7.63
CA SER A 128 7.07 18.32 -6.97
C SER A 128 6.14 17.10 -6.84
N LEU A 129 4.83 17.35 -6.63
CA LEU A 129 3.82 16.30 -6.56
C LEU A 129 3.65 15.61 -7.92
N TYR A 130 3.59 16.40 -8.99
CA TYR A 130 3.56 15.89 -10.37
C TYR A 130 4.81 15.04 -10.70
N GLU A 131 6.00 15.54 -10.36
CA GLU A 131 7.26 14.84 -10.60
C GLU A 131 7.34 13.53 -9.83
N ALA A 132 6.83 13.50 -8.60
CA ALA A 132 6.73 12.27 -7.81
C ALA A 132 5.78 11.25 -8.47
N GLY A 133 4.60 11.70 -8.94
CA GLY A 133 3.67 10.87 -9.69
C GLY A 133 4.26 10.34 -11.00
N LEU A 134 4.93 11.19 -11.75
CA LEU A 134 5.60 10.83 -13.00
C LEU A 134 6.73 9.82 -12.78
N SER A 135 7.58 10.05 -11.77
CA SER A 135 8.67 9.14 -11.41
C SER A 135 8.14 7.76 -11.01
N ARG A 136 7.04 7.72 -10.27
CA ARG A 136 6.35 6.48 -9.93
C ARG A 136 5.83 5.75 -11.18
N ALA A 137 5.17 6.46 -12.09
CA ALA A 137 4.64 5.86 -13.33
C ALA A 137 5.76 5.30 -14.22
N ILE A 138 6.87 6.03 -14.35
CA ILE A 138 8.07 5.59 -15.09
C ILE A 138 8.69 4.36 -14.41
N GLY A 139 8.84 4.38 -13.08
CA GLY A 139 9.37 3.24 -12.32
C GLY A 139 8.50 1.98 -12.46
N ASP A 140 7.19 2.13 -12.39
CA ASP A 140 6.22 1.04 -12.59
C ASP A 140 6.28 0.50 -14.04
N TRP A 141 6.45 1.35 -15.03
CA TRP A 141 6.65 0.95 -16.42
C TRP A 141 7.99 0.20 -16.62
N LEU A 142 9.08 0.75 -16.12
CA LEU A 142 10.42 0.13 -16.24
C LEU A 142 10.44 -1.25 -15.58
N LEU A 143 9.97 -1.35 -14.34
CA LEU A 143 9.90 -2.62 -13.62
C LEU A 143 8.95 -3.59 -14.33
N GLY A 144 7.72 -3.15 -14.57
CA GLY A 144 6.66 -4.00 -15.12
C GLY A 144 7.02 -4.58 -16.49
N MET A 145 7.48 -3.74 -17.41
CA MET A 145 7.82 -4.16 -18.77
C MET A 145 9.07 -5.06 -18.83
N ASN A 146 10.13 -4.70 -18.12
CA ASN A 146 11.38 -5.46 -18.16
C ASN A 146 11.30 -6.76 -17.36
N ALA A 147 10.85 -6.70 -16.11
CA ALA A 147 10.79 -7.88 -15.25
C ALA A 147 9.76 -8.90 -15.72
N THR A 148 8.57 -8.45 -16.15
CA THR A 148 7.55 -9.36 -16.71
C THR A 148 8.08 -10.13 -17.91
N ARG A 149 8.75 -9.47 -18.85
CA ARG A 149 9.33 -10.15 -20.01
C ARG A 149 10.45 -11.10 -19.62
N LEU A 150 11.37 -10.65 -18.76
CA LEU A 150 12.48 -11.47 -18.29
C LEU A 150 12.00 -12.76 -17.62
N TYR A 151 11.09 -12.64 -16.66
CA TYR A 151 10.57 -13.79 -15.91
C TYR A 151 9.72 -14.68 -16.80
N THR A 152 8.89 -14.11 -17.67
CA THR A 152 8.08 -14.91 -18.61
C THR A 152 8.95 -15.70 -19.57
N ILE A 153 10.02 -15.12 -20.11
CA ILE A 153 10.94 -15.84 -21.04
C ILE A 153 11.71 -16.94 -20.30
N LYS A 154 12.16 -16.68 -19.06
CA LYS A 154 12.97 -17.64 -18.30
C LYS A 154 12.15 -18.76 -17.66
N TYR A 155 10.99 -18.44 -17.14
CA TYR A 155 10.24 -19.34 -16.25
C TYR A 155 8.79 -19.58 -16.69
N GLY A 156 8.29 -18.83 -17.68
CA GLY A 156 6.93 -19.01 -18.21
C GLY A 156 6.79 -20.37 -18.91
N GLN A 157 5.74 -21.10 -18.53
CA GLN A 157 5.38 -22.36 -19.16
C GLN A 157 4.07 -22.18 -19.92
N ASN A 158 3.86 -22.93 -20.99
CA ASN A 158 2.61 -22.97 -21.74
C ASN A 158 2.05 -21.59 -22.18
N LYS A 159 2.94 -20.67 -22.56
CA LYS A 159 2.58 -19.29 -22.95
C LYS A 159 1.98 -18.44 -21.82
N GLN A 160 2.12 -18.86 -20.59
CA GLN A 160 1.65 -18.10 -19.44
C GLN A 160 2.56 -16.89 -19.19
N VAL A 161 1.97 -15.71 -19.14
CA VAL A 161 2.68 -14.48 -18.77
C VAL A 161 2.84 -14.40 -17.25
N LEU A 162 4.09 -14.27 -16.80
CA LEU A 162 4.42 -14.06 -15.40
C LEU A 162 4.50 -12.55 -15.13
N SER A 163 3.39 -11.96 -14.77
CA SER A 163 3.30 -10.53 -14.53
C SER A 163 4.04 -10.13 -13.24
N ILE A 164 4.96 -9.19 -13.36
CA ILE A 164 5.73 -8.62 -12.24
C ILE A 164 5.34 -7.16 -12.08
N GLY A 165 5.12 -6.75 -10.85
CA GLY A 165 4.79 -5.37 -10.55
C GLY A 165 5.14 -4.98 -9.11
N ARG A 166 5.31 -3.70 -8.88
CA ARG A 166 5.73 -3.13 -7.60
C ARG A 166 4.76 -3.41 -6.44
N VAL A 167 3.48 -3.55 -6.72
CA VAL A 167 2.45 -3.83 -5.71
C VAL A 167 2.06 -5.30 -5.73
N GLN A 168 1.68 -5.83 -6.90
CA GLN A 168 1.14 -7.19 -7.02
C GLN A 168 2.13 -8.28 -6.59
N THR A 169 3.42 -8.14 -6.90
CA THR A 169 4.42 -9.15 -6.57
C THR A 169 4.70 -9.24 -5.07
N PRO A 170 4.95 -8.13 -4.35
CA PRO A 170 5.05 -8.18 -2.89
C PRO A 170 3.79 -8.68 -2.19
N THR A 171 2.61 -8.30 -2.69
CA THR A 171 1.33 -8.79 -2.14
C THR A 171 1.22 -10.31 -2.29
N LEU A 172 1.55 -10.84 -3.47
CA LEU A 172 1.59 -12.28 -3.70
C LEU A 172 2.62 -12.96 -2.78
N ALA A 173 3.80 -12.36 -2.61
CA ALA A 173 4.83 -12.89 -1.74
C ALA A 173 4.37 -13.00 -0.28
N LEU A 174 3.62 -12.03 0.23
CA LEU A 174 3.02 -12.11 1.58
C LEU A 174 2.09 -13.31 1.71
N ILE A 175 1.24 -13.55 0.72
CA ILE A 175 0.30 -14.67 0.70
C ILE A 175 1.07 -16.01 0.66
N VAL A 176 2.06 -16.11 -0.24
CA VAL A 176 2.88 -17.34 -0.38
C VAL A 176 3.65 -17.62 0.90
N ASN A 177 4.30 -16.62 1.50
CA ASN A 177 5.02 -16.77 2.75
C ASN A 177 4.09 -17.26 3.87
N ARG A 178 2.90 -16.69 3.97
CA ARG A 178 1.91 -17.14 4.95
C ARG A 178 1.46 -18.57 4.69
N GLN A 179 1.27 -18.96 3.44
CA GLN A 179 0.94 -20.34 3.07
C GLN A 179 2.06 -21.32 3.47
N LEU A 180 3.31 -20.92 3.26
CA LEU A 180 4.48 -21.73 3.67
C LEU A 180 4.60 -21.83 5.19
N GLU A 181 4.34 -20.75 5.93
CA GLU A 181 4.30 -20.78 7.40
C GLU A 181 3.24 -21.76 7.90
N ILE A 182 2.05 -21.76 7.30
CA ILE A 182 0.95 -22.67 7.65
C ILE A 182 1.34 -24.12 7.33
N ALA A 183 1.89 -24.36 6.12
CA ALA A 183 2.29 -25.70 5.69
C ALA A 183 3.42 -26.29 6.53
N ASN A 184 4.33 -25.46 7.00
CA ASN A 184 5.48 -25.87 7.83
C ASN A 184 5.23 -25.70 9.33
N PHE A 185 4.00 -25.36 9.73
CA PHE A 185 3.67 -25.15 11.12
C PHE A 185 3.85 -26.44 11.93
N GLN A 186 4.68 -26.39 12.95
CA GLN A 186 4.86 -27.46 13.94
C GLN A 186 4.30 -26.98 15.28
N PRO A 187 3.25 -27.62 15.79
CA PRO A 187 2.71 -27.27 17.10
C PRO A 187 3.76 -27.51 18.19
N LYS A 188 3.97 -26.53 19.03
CA LYS A 188 4.82 -26.64 20.21
C LYS A 188 3.95 -26.72 21.44
N GLN A 189 4.20 -27.69 22.29
CA GLN A 189 3.55 -27.76 23.60
C GLN A 189 4.15 -26.68 24.51
N TYR A 190 3.30 -26.06 25.29
CA TYR A 190 3.68 -25.14 26.35
C TYR A 190 2.73 -25.32 27.53
N TRP A 191 3.17 -24.89 28.70
CA TRP A 191 2.41 -24.98 29.93
C TRP A 191 2.17 -23.59 30.48
N GLU A 192 0.99 -23.39 31.04
CA GLU A 192 0.62 -22.20 31.77
C GLU A 192 0.46 -22.50 33.23
N LEU A 193 1.09 -21.73 34.10
CA LEU A 193 0.87 -21.82 35.53
C LEU A 193 -0.30 -20.91 35.91
N LYS A 194 -1.33 -21.51 36.49
CA LYS A 194 -2.51 -20.80 36.97
C LYS A 194 -2.76 -21.12 38.44
N THR A 195 -3.24 -20.13 39.18
CA THR A 195 -3.71 -20.32 40.55
C THR A 195 -5.09 -19.68 40.72
N ASN A 196 -5.92 -20.29 41.56
CA ASN A 196 -7.25 -19.78 41.89
C ASN A 196 -7.24 -19.25 43.34
N TYR A 197 -7.64 -18.02 43.49
CA TYR A 197 -7.81 -17.38 44.77
C TYR A 197 -9.12 -16.58 44.80
N ARG A 198 -10.03 -16.92 45.72
CA ARG A 198 -11.32 -16.25 45.90
C ARG A 198 -12.09 -16.07 44.58
N ASP A 199 -12.43 -17.12 43.90
CA ASP A 199 -13.18 -17.14 42.63
C ASP A 199 -12.48 -16.43 41.45
N THR A 200 -11.22 -16.04 41.58
CA THR A 200 -10.44 -15.40 40.53
C THR A 200 -9.25 -16.28 40.14
N THR A 201 -9.09 -16.49 38.84
CA THR A 201 -7.95 -17.21 38.27
C THR A 201 -6.85 -16.23 37.90
N PHE A 202 -5.66 -16.45 38.43
CA PHE A 202 -4.44 -15.70 38.09
C PHE A 202 -3.54 -16.56 37.22
N SER A 203 -3.00 -15.98 36.14
CA SER A 203 -2.01 -16.61 35.28
C SER A 203 -0.63 -16.05 35.63
N ALA A 204 0.36 -16.92 35.73
CA ALA A 204 1.75 -16.49 35.90
C ALA A 204 2.36 -16.13 34.54
N LEU A 205 3.01 -15.00 34.48
CA LEU A 205 3.84 -14.56 33.33
C LEU A 205 5.30 -14.69 33.75
N ILE A 206 6.04 -15.59 33.11
CA ILE A 206 7.48 -15.70 33.33
C ILE A 206 8.16 -14.64 32.47
N ARG A 207 8.81 -13.70 33.11
CA ARG A 207 9.58 -12.65 32.42
C ARG A 207 11.02 -13.10 32.23
N LYS A 208 11.52 -12.92 31.02
CA LYS A 208 12.96 -13.07 30.75
C LYS A 208 13.74 -11.95 31.43
N SER A 209 14.97 -12.23 31.78
CA SER A 209 15.90 -11.19 32.22
C SER A 209 16.25 -10.27 31.06
N ASP A 210 16.69 -9.06 31.39
CA ASP A 210 17.11 -8.08 30.36
C ASP A 210 18.28 -8.61 29.51
N GLU A 211 19.14 -9.47 30.10
CA GLU A 211 20.24 -10.13 29.40
C GLU A 211 19.76 -11.18 28.39
N GLU A 212 18.73 -11.96 28.72
CA GLU A 212 18.13 -12.96 27.82
C GLU A 212 17.40 -12.25 26.67
N ILE A 213 16.74 -11.13 26.95
CA ILE A 213 16.07 -10.32 25.93
C ILE A 213 17.10 -9.75 24.95
N ALA A 214 18.21 -9.19 25.45
CA ALA A 214 19.28 -8.64 24.63
C ALA A 214 19.93 -9.72 23.74
N ALA A 215 20.18 -10.91 24.28
CA ALA A 215 20.74 -12.04 23.52
C ALA A 215 19.79 -12.54 22.41
N GLU A 216 18.47 -12.51 22.63
CA GLU A 216 17.49 -12.85 21.59
C GLU A 216 17.37 -11.76 20.51
N GLU A 217 17.43 -10.50 20.90
CA GLU A 217 17.42 -9.37 19.94
C GLU A 217 18.66 -9.44 19.04
N GLU A 218 19.81 -9.78 19.55
CA GLU A 218 21.05 -9.95 18.79
C GLU A 218 20.95 -11.11 17.78
N LYS A 219 20.41 -12.26 18.19
CA LYS A 219 20.18 -13.41 17.33
C LYS A 219 19.16 -13.16 16.22
N ASN A 220 18.19 -12.27 16.45
CA ASN A 220 17.14 -11.89 15.52
C ASN A 220 17.51 -10.67 14.64
N GLY A 221 18.77 -10.27 14.58
CA GLY A 221 19.22 -9.13 13.77
C GLY A 221 18.67 -7.78 14.25
N GLY A 222 18.48 -7.61 15.56
CA GLY A 222 18.01 -6.36 16.17
C GLY A 222 16.51 -6.07 16.03
N LYS A 223 15.74 -7.03 15.52
CA LYS A 223 14.27 -6.88 15.42
C LYS A 223 13.61 -7.32 16.72
N LYS A 224 12.91 -6.40 17.38
CA LYS A 224 12.05 -6.72 18.52
C LYS A 224 10.93 -7.67 18.07
N LYS A 225 10.72 -8.77 18.80
CA LYS A 225 9.50 -9.55 18.66
C LYS A 225 8.30 -8.67 19.04
N ILE A 226 7.35 -8.51 18.12
CA ILE A 226 6.16 -7.66 18.31
C ILE A 226 5.18 -8.29 19.33
N ASP A 227 5.20 -9.61 19.49
CA ASP A 227 4.34 -10.34 20.40
C ASP A 227 5.04 -10.56 21.75
N ASN A 228 4.68 -9.75 22.73
CA ASN A 228 5.07 -9.86 24.15
C ASN A 228 6.60 -10.03 24.39
N PRO A 229 7.39 -8.97 24.18
CA PRO A 229 8.83 -9.04 24.45
C PRO A 229 9.06 -9.34 25.92
N GLY A 230 9.80 -10.41 26.21
CA GLY A 230 10.21 -10.77 27.56
C GLY A 230 9.25 -11.67 28.34
N ILE A 231 8.29 -12.31 27.69
CA ILE A 231 7.44 -13.33 28.31
C ILE A 231 7.61 -14.66 27.57
N ASP A 232 8.08 -15.69 28.25
CA ASP A 232 8.15 -17.04 27.70
C ASP A 232 7.13 -17.96 28.37
N PRO A 233 6.44 -18.79 27.61
CA PRO A 233 5.68 -19.90 28.17
C PRO A 233 6.65 -20.95 28.73
N ILE A 234 6.21 -21.68 29.76
CA ILE A 234 6.98 -22.81 30.31
C ILE A 234 7.18 -23.83 29.22
N ALA A 235 8.44 -24.13 28.86
CA ALA A 235 8.76 -24.92 27.68
C ALA A 235 8.60 -26.43 27.91
N ASN A 236 8.78 -26.90 29.15
CA ASN A 236 8.66 -28.31 29.49
C ASN A 236 7.86 -28.51 30.80
N ARG A 237 7.28 -29.70 30.93
CA ARG A 237 6.45 -30.07 32.05
C ARG A 237 7.22 -30.11 33.38
N GLU A 238 8.43 -30.64 33.33
CA GLU A 238 9.28 -30.79 34.51
C GLU A 238 9.63 -29.46 35.16
N GLU A 239 9.94 -28.47 34.34
CA GLU A 239 10.19 -27.12 34.77
C GLU A 239 8.95 -26.49 35.42
N GLY A 240 7.77 -26.70 34.82
CA GLY A 240 6.50 -26.25 35.36
C GLY A 240 6.19 -26.91 36.71
N GLU A 241 6.37 -28.23 36.82
CA GLU A 241 6.17 -28.98 38.06
C GLU A 241 7.16 -28.57 39.15
N ALA A 242 8.43 -28.35 38.81
CA ALA A 242 9.44 -27.83 39.75
C ALA A 242 9.06 -26.42 40.26
N LEU A 243 8.54 -25.58 39.41
CA LEU A 243 8.07 -24.25 39.81
C LEU A 243 6.86 -24.37 40.74
N VAL A 244 5.90 -25.24 40.47
CA VAL A 244 4.75 -25.49 41.36
C VAL A 244 5.22 -25.96 42.73
N GLN A 245 6.17 -26.89 42.82
CA GLN A 245 6.70 -27.37 44.10
C GLN A 245 7.39 -26.28 44.93
N ARG A 246 8.09 -25.38 44.24
CA ARG A 246 8.75 -24.22 44.91
C ARG A 246 7.76 -23.22 45.53
N ILE A 247 6.60 -23.02 44.91
CA ILE A 247 5.63 -21.99 45.32
C ILE A 247 4.47 -22.53 46.14
N LYS A 248 4.23 -23.87 46.15
CA LYS A 248 3.06 -24.52 46.73
C LYS A 248 2.80 -24.12 48.20
N ASP A 249 3.84 -23.99 49.01
CA ASP A 249 3.74 -23.70 50.44
C ASP A 249 3.99 -22.22 50.77
N LEU A 250 4.17 -21.38 49.75
CA LEU A 250 4.36 -19.95 49.92
C LEU A 250 3.01 -19.23 50.08
N PRO A 251 2.92 -18.25 51.00
CA PRO A 251 1.68 -17.48 51.14
C PRO A 251 1.43 -16.62 49.88
N PHE A 252 0.16 -16.57 49.45
CA PHE A 252 -0.23 -15.63 48.42
C PHE A 252 -0.31 -14.21 49.00
N VAL A 253 0.69 -13.38 48.67
CA VAL A 253 0.82 -12.04 49.21
C VAL A 253 0.75 -11.02 48.08
N VAL A 254 -0.12 -10.02 48.24
CA VAL A 254 -0.17 -8.87 47.32
C VAL A 254 1.00 -7.96 47.68
N THR A 255 2.03 -7.88 46.85
CA THR A 255 3.23 -7.07 47.09
C THR A 255 3.06 -5.61 46.68
N SER A 256 2.22 -5.35 45.70
CA SER A 256 1.91 -3.97 45.29
C SER A 256 0.51 -3.87 44.67
N VAL A 257 -0.12 -2.74 44.86
CA VAL A 257 -1.36 -2.37 44.15
C VAL A 257 -1.11 -1.01 43.50
N GLY A 258 -1.19 -0.97 42.18
CA GLY A 258 -1.06 0.25 41.43
C GLY A 258 -2.37 0.60 40.72
N LYS A 259 -2.74 1.86 40.74
CA LYS A 259 -3.80 2.41 39.92
C LYS A 259 -3.15 3.20 38.78
N LYS A 260 -3.45 2.84 37.53
CA LYS A 260 -2.99 3.57 36.36
C LYS A 260 -4.21 4.15 35.64
N ASP A 261 -4.28 5.46 35.59
CA ASP A 261 -5.31 6.13 34.82
C ASP A 261 -4.94 6.04 33.32
N GLY A 262 -5.82 5.43 32.54
CA GLY A 262 -5.73 5.34 31.09
C GLY A 262 -6.64 6.36 30.42
N LYS A 263 -6.27 6.82 29.24
CA LYS A 263 -7.16 7.61 28.38
C LYS A 263 -7.65 6.69 27.28
N GLU A 264 -8.96 6.51 27.22
CA GLU A 264 -9.61 5.88 26.07
C GLU A 264 -9.97 6.98 25.08
N TYR A 265 -9.45 6.87 23.87
CA TYR A 265 -9.75 7.81 22.80
C TYR A 265 -10.96 7.33 22.03
N ALA A 266 -11.73 8.26 21.51
CA ALA A 266 -12.81 7.93 20.59
C ALA A 266 -12.25 7.09 19.40
N PRO A 267 -13.00 6.09 18.92
CA PRO A 267 -12.62 5.33 17.75
C PRO A 267 -12.43 6.27 16.55
N ARG A 268 -11.54 5.89 15.63
CA ARG A 268 -11.37 6.65 14.39
C ARG A 268 -12.67 6.68 13.61
N LEU A 269 -12.91 7.78 12.91
CA LEU A 269 -14.01 7.84 11.95
C LEU A 269 -13.80 6.77 10.87
N PHE A 270 -14.91 6.25 10.39
CA PHE A 270 -14.87 5.29 9.29
C PHE A 270 -14.33 5.95 8.02
N ASP A 271 -13.40 5.28 7.36
CA ASP A 271 -13.13 5.49 5.95
C ASP A 271 -13.97 4.51 5.10
N LEU A 272 -13.89 4.64 3.78
CA LEU A 272 -14.68 3.81 2.88
C LEU A 272 -14.38 2.30 3.04
N THR A 273 -13.15 1.96 3.39
CA THR A 273 -12.71 0.56 3.56
C THR A 273 -13.15 -0.01 4.89
N SER A 274 -13.06 0.77 5.96
CA SER A 274 -13.45 0.33 7.31
C SER A 274 -14.96 0.35 7.54
N LEU A 275 -15.73 1.02 6.66
CA LEU A 275 -17.19 1.01 6.69
C LEU A 275 -17.79 -0.24 6.00
N GLN A 276 -17.03 -0.88 5.11
CA GLN A 276 -17.43 -2.12 4.43
C GLN A 276 -17.18 -3.34 5.30
#